data_386f5efd3aee762989b22383d46db466
#
_entry.id   386f5efd3aee762989b22383d46db466
#
_cell.length_a   1.000
_cell.length_b   1.000
_cell.length_c   1.000
_cell.angle_alpha   90.00
_cell.angle_beta   90.00
_cell.angle_gamma   90.00
#
_symmetry.space_group_name_H-M   'P 1'
#
loop_
_entity.id
_entity.type
_entity.pdbx_description
1 polymer ?
#
loop_
_entity_poly.entity_id
_entity_poly.type
_entity_poly.pdbx_seq_one_letter_code
_entity_poly.pdbx_strand_id
1 'polypeptide(L)'
;MSMNIVCLDLEGVLVPEIWIAFAKESGIPELKRTTRDEPDYDKLMNWRLGILKEHGLGLKEIQETIEKIDPLPGAKEFLDKLRETTQVIIISDTFTQFAAPLMKKLGWPTIFCNTLEVADDGTITGFKMRCEQSKLSTVKALQSVGFETIASGDSHNDLGMIQASKAGFLFRSTEQIKKDYPQFEAFEEYDDLFEAIKKAL
;
A
#
# COMPACT_ATOMS: atom_id res chain seq x y z
N MET A 1 -2.03 6.26 29.64
CA MET A 1 -1.62 6.82 28.34
C MET A 1 -1.93 5.77 27.30
N SER A 2 -2.72 6.10 26.29
CA SER A 2 -2.96 5.22 25.15
C SER A 2 -1.68 5.14 24.29
N MET A 3 -1.46 3.98 23.68
CA MET A 3 -0.36 3.81 22.73
C MET A 3 -0.88 4.11 21.31
N ASN A 4 -0.26 5.07 20.64
CA ASN A 4 -0.62 5.39 19.26
C ASN A 4 0.16 4.51 18.26
N ILE A 5 -0.47 4.19 17.14
CA ILE A 5 0.16 3.60 15.98
C ILE A 5 -0.36 4.25 14.69
N VAL A 6 0.56 4.60 13.80
CA VAL A 6 0.22 5.16 12.49
C VAL A 6 0.12 4.04 11.48
N CYS A 7 -1.01 3.97 10.79
CA CYS A 7 -1.33 3.01 9.74
C CYS A 7 -1.29 3.72 8.38
N LEU A 8 -0.33 3.37 7.55
CA LEU A 8 -0.15 3.96 6.22
C LEU A 8 -0.49 2.96 5.13
N ASP A 9 -1.10 3.43 4.05
CA ASP A 9 -1.04 2.70 2.79
C ASP A 9 0.38 2.74 2.21
N LEU A 10 0.67 1.85 1.28
CA LEU A 10 1.96 1.76 0.59
C LEU A 10 1.92 2.48 -0.76
N GLU A 11 1.05 2.01 -1.66
CA GLU A 11 0.95 2.49 -3.04
C GLU A 11 0.21 3.84 -3.06
N GLY A 12 0.71 4.82 -3.82
CA GLY A 12 0.19 6.20 -3.79
C GLY A 12 0.64 7.03 -2.59
N VAL A 13 1.08 6.40 -1.49
CA VAL A 13 1.55 7.09 -0.27
C VAL A 13 3.07 7.06 -0.14
N LEU A 14 3.71 5.90 -0.25
CA LEU A 14 5.15 5.75 -0.08
C LEU A 14 5.86 5.33 -1.36
N VAL A 15 5.16 4.60 -2.23
CA VAL A 15 5.69 4.12 -3.50
C VAL A 15 4.65 4.38 -4.60
N PRO A 16 5.06 4.46 -5.88
CA PRO A 16 4.09 4.51 -6.96
C PRO A 16 3.27 3.22 -7.03
N GLU A 17 2.13 3.27 -7.74
CA GLU A 17 1.32 2.08 -8.06
C GLU A 17 2.20 1.01 -8.71
N ILE A 18 2.42 -0.11 -8.02
CA ILE A 18 3.42 -1.12 -8.41
C ILE A 18 3.11 -1.70 -9.78
N TRP A 19 1.85 -2.04 -10.06
CA TRP A 19 1.49 -2.62 -11.35
C TRP A 19 1.65 -1.64 -12.51
N ILE A 20 1.37 -0.36 -12.30
CA ILE A 20 1.55 0.69 -13.32
C ILE A 20 3.04 0.91 -13.56
N ALA A 21 3.83 1.01 -12.50
CA ALA A 21 5.28 1.18 -12.61
C ALA A 21 5.94 -0.07 -13.22
N PHE A 22 5.51 -1.26 -12.81
CA PHE A 22 5.97 -2.53 -13.40
C PHE A 22 5.65 -2.61 -14.90
N ALA A 23 4.43 -2.26 -15.30
CA ALA A 23 4.04 -2.22 -16.72
C ALA A 23 4.93 -1.29 -17.55
N LYS A 24 5.34 -0.16 -16.97
CA LYS A 24 6.25 0.79 -17.62
C LYS A 24 7.66 0.22 -17.74
N GLU A 25 8.20 -0.34 -16.66
CA GLU A 25 9.57 -0.88 -16.63
C GLU A 25 9.73 -2.16 -17.45
N SER A 26 8.71 -3.02 -17.45
CA SER A 26 8.70 -4.28 -18.24
C SER A 26 8.36 -4.09 -19.71
N GLY A 27 7.77 -2.93 -20.07
CA GLY A 27 7.28 -2.70 -21.44
C GLY A 27 6.01 -3.47 -21.78
N ILE A 28 5.24 -3.93 -20.78
CA ILE A 28 3.99 -4.69 -20.95
C ILE A 28 2.81 -3.77 -20.57
N PRO A 29 2.28 -2.97 -21.52
CA PRO A 29 1.27 -1.94 -21.22
C PRO A 29 -0.06 -2.51 -20.72
N GLU A 30 -0.39 -3.75 -21.03
CA GLU A 30 -1.59 -4.45 -20.57
C GLU A 30 -1.68 -4.47 -19.04
N LEU A 31 -0.56 -4.61 -18.34
CA LEU A 31 -0.50 -4.67 -16.88
C LEU A 31 -0.85 -3.34 -16.18
N LYS A 32 -1.09 -2.25 -16.92
CA LYS A 32 -1.61 -0.98 -16.37
C LYS A 32 -3.07 -1.04 -15.95
N ARG A 33 -3.80 -2.09 -16.34
CA ARG A 33 -5.19 -2.29 -15.94
C ARG A 33 -5.32 -2.35 -14.42
N THR A 34 -6.28 -1.60 -13.87
CA THR A 34 -6.49 -1.44 -12.43
C THR A 34 -7.89 -1.90 -12.02
N THR A 35 -8.21 -1.82 -10.74
CA THR A 35 -9.57 -2.07 -10.22
C THR A 35 -10.62 -1.07 -10.73
N ARG A 36 -10.21 0.03 -11.35
CA ARG A 36 -11.11 0.96 -12.06
C ARG A 36 -11.59 0.37 -13.38
N ASP A 37 -10.78 -0.48 -14.02
CA ASP A 37 -11.07 -1.12 -15.30
C ASP A 37 -11.75 -2.48 -15.10
N GLU A 38 -11.39 -3.20 -14.03
CA GLU A 38 -11.99 -4.46 -13.61
C GLU A 38 -12.17 -4.46 -12.08
N PRO A 39 -13.39 -4.16 -11.60
CA PRO A 39 -13.67 -4.08 -10.17
C PRO A 39 -13.55 -5.41 -9.42
N ASP A 40 -13.69 -6.54 -10.13
CA ASP A 40 -13.50 -7.87 -9.57
C ASP A 40 -11.99 -8.15 -9.43
N TYR A 41 -11.50 -8.07 -8.19
CA TYR A 41 -10.07 -8.22 -7.90
C TYR A 41 -9.52 -9.58 -8.31
N ASP A 42 -10.29 -10.66 -8.11
CA ASP A 42 -9.85 -12.02 -8.47
C ASP A 42 -9.71 -12.16 -9.98
N LYS A 43 -10.65 -11.59 -10.75
CA LYS A 43 -10.55 -11.56 -12.22
C LYS A 43 -9.35 -10.75 -12.68
N LEU A 44 -9.15 -9.57 -12.09
CA LEU A 44 -8.03 -8.72 -12.41
C LEU A 44 -6.69 -9.42 -12.15
N MET A 45 -6.54 -10.06 -10.98
CA MET A 45 -5.31 -10.76 -10.62
C MET A 45 -5.06 -11.99 -11.48
N ASN A 46 -6.08 -12.81 -11.72
CA ASN A 46 -5.94 -13.98 -12.61
C ASN A 46 -5.55 -13.56 -14.03
N TRP A 47 -6.11 -12.47 -14.53
CA TRP A 47 -5.74 -11.91 -15.82
C TRP A 47 -4.29 -11.43 -15.84
N ARG A 48 -3.83 -10.71 -14.80
CA ARG A 48 -2.43 -10.27 -14.66
C ARG A 48 -1.46 -11.46 -14.62
N LEU A 49 -1.78 -12.51 -13.84
CA LEU A 49 -0.98 -13.73 -13.78
C LEU A 49 -0.91 -14.45 -15.12
N GLY A 50 -2.00 -14.44 -15.90
CA GLY A 50 -2.01 -14.94 -17.29
C GLY A 50 -1.00 -14.21 -18.17
N ILE A 51 -0.99 -12.88 -18.14
CA ILE A 51 -0.03 -12.06 -18.92
C ILE A 51 1.42 -12.32 -18.47
N LEU A 52 1.68 -12.38 -17.16
CA LEU A 52 3.03 -12.70 -16.67
C LEU A 52 3.52 -14.05 -17.22
N LYS A 53 2.65 -15.04 -17.21
CA LYS A 53 2.94 -16.38 -17.75
C LYS A 53 3.17 -16.35 -19.26
N GLU A 54 2.35 -15.64 -20.03
CA GLU A 54 2.51 -15.48 -21.48
C GLU A 54 3.84 -14.84 -21.85
N HIS A 55 4.33 -13.90 -21.02
CA HIS A 55 5.62 -13.26 -21.19
C HIS A 55 6.79 -14.03 -20.56
N GLY A 56 6.56 -15.21 -19.98
CA GLY A 56 7.59 -16.02 -19.34
C GLY A 56 8.21 -15.38 -18.11
N LEU A 57 7.47 -14.50 -17.41
CA LEU A 57 7.95 -13.80 -16.23
C LEU A 57 7.64 -14.60 -14.97
N GLY A 58 8.69 -15.10 -14.34
CA GLY A 58 8.64 -15.67 -13.01
C GLY A 58 8.87 -14.61 -11.91
N LEU A 59 8.84 -15.05 -10.66
CA LEU A 59 9.00 -14.14 -9.51
C LEU A 59 10.32 -13.36 -9.55
N LYS A 60 11.41 -14.01 -9.96
CA LYS A 60 12.75 -13.39 -10.01
C LYS A 60 12.78 -12.19 -10.98
N GLU A 61 12.30 -12.38 -12.20
CA GLU A 61 12.27 -11.33 -13.23
C GLU A 61 11.38 -10.17 -12.82
N ILE A 62 10.27 -10.47 -12.13
CA ILE A 62 9.36 -9.45 -11.59
C ILE A 62 10.05 -8.66 -10.48
N GLN A 63 10.71 -9.32 -9.54
CA GLN A 63 11.44 -8.64 -8.46
C GLN A 63 12.59 -7.78 -9.00
N GLU A 64 13.36 -8.27 -9.97
CA GLU A 64 14.41 -7.51 -10.65
C GLU A 64 13.87 -6.26 -11.36
N THR A 65 12.63 -6.33 -11.88
CA THR A 65 11.96 -5.19 -12.48
C THR A 65 11.49 -4.21 -11.41
N ILE A 66 10.89 -4.70 -10.32
CA ILE A 66 10.42 -3.85 -9.19
C ILE A 66 11.61 -3.18 -8.48
N GLU A 67 12.77 -3.80 -8.45
CA GLU A 67 14.00 -3.19 -7.90
C GLU A 67 14.39 -1.87 -8.59
N LYS A 68 13.97 -1.66 -9.83
CA LYS A 68 14.19 -0.40 -10.58
C LYS A 68 13.21 0.70 -10.20
N ILE A 69 12.12 0.36 -9.50
CA ILE A 69 11.12 1.32 -9.04
C ILE A 69 11.63 1.94 -7.74
N ASP A 70 11.64 3.26 -7.68
CA ASP A 70 12.02 4.00 -6.46
C ASP A 70 10.78 4.38 -5.64
N PRO A 71 10.93 4.51 -4.30
CA PRO A 71 9.95 5.19 -3.48
C PRO A 71 9.65 6.60 -4.00
N LEU A 72 8.48 7.12 -3.65
CA LEU A 72 8.13 8.50 -4.00
C LEU A 72 9.12 9.47 -3.36
N PRO A 73 9.45 10.59 -4.02
CA PRO A 73 10.37 11.59 -3.48
C PRO A 73 9.94 12.06 -2.08
N GLY A 74 10.82 11.99 -1.09
CA GLY A 74 10.56 12.35 0.30
C GLY A 74 9.88 11.26 1.15
N ALA A 75 9.43 10.15 0.55
CA ALA A 75 8.72 9.09 1.27
C ALA A 75 9.55 8.41 2.35
N LYS A 76 10.82 8.14 2.05
CA LYS A 76 11.75 7.49 2.99
C LYS A 76 12.00 8.41 4.20
N GLU A 77 12.29 9.66 3.97
CA GLU A 77 12.54 10.67 4.99
C GLU A 77 11.31 10.88 5.88
N PHE A 78 10.12 10.95 5.30
CA PHE A 78 8.85 11.02 6.01
C PHE A 78 8.64 9.79 6.91
N LEU A 79 8.85 8.59 6.34
CA LEU A 79 8.69 7.35 7.09
C LEU A 79 9.66 7.23 8.26
N ASP A 80 10.91 7.62 8.07
CA ASP A 80 11.92 7.62 9.11
C ASP A 80 11.57 8.60 10.23
N LYS A 81 11.18 9.84 9.91
CA LYS A 81 10.68 10.83 10.88
C LYS A 81 9.50 10.29 11.70
N LEU A 82 8.54 9.62 11.05
CA LEU A 82 7.41 9.01 11.76
C LEU A 82 7.87 7.92 12.72
N ARG A 83 8.78 7.04 12.29
CA ARG A 83 9.30 5.93 13.10
C ARG A 83 10.13 6.40 14.31
N GLU A 84 10.76 7.57 14.22
CA GLU A 84 11.42 8.22 15.37
C GLU A 84 10.40 8.80 16.37
N THR A 85 9.18 9.11 15.90
CA THR A 85 8.15 9.79 16.70
C THR A 85 7.16 8.83 17.34
N THR A 86 6.77 7.78 16.60
CA THR A 86 5.73 6.83 17.02
C THR A 86 5.89 5.48 16.32
N GLN A 87 5.06 4.50 16.70
CA GLN A 87 4.98 3.22 15.99
C GLN A 87 4.30 3.40 14.64
N VAL A 88 4.80 2.73 13.61
CA VAL A 88 4.27 2.80 12.24
C VAL A 88 4.11 1.41 11.68
N ILE A 89 2.98 1.18 11.02
CA ILE A 89 2.72 -0.02 10.24
C ILE A 89 2.20 0.37 8.85
N ILE A 90 2.67 -0.34 7.84
CA ILE A 90 2.13 -0.25 6.48
C ILE A 90 1.09 -1.34 6.31
N ILE A 91 -0.08 -1.01 5.76
CA ILE A 91 -1.15 -1.94 5.46
C ILE A 91 -1.49 -1.80 3.98
N SER A 92 -1.19 -2.81 3.19
CA SER A 92 -1.31 -2.75 1.73
C SER A 92 -1.98 -4.00 1.15
N ASP A 93 -2.65 -3.83 0.02
CA ASP A 93 -3.23 -4.94 -0.74
C ASP A 93 -2.23 -5.57 -1.74
N THR A 94 -0.99 -5.11 -1.75
CA THR A 94 0.12 -5.73 -2.50
C THR A 94 0.52 -7.10 -1.93
N PHE A 95 1.54 -7.71 -2.51
CA PHE A 95 2.06 -9.02 -2.10
C PHE A 95 3.45 -8.89 -1.50
N THR A 96 3.76 -9.71 -0.49
CA THR A 96 5.07 -9.73 0.21
C THR A 96 6.23 -9.78 -0.78
N GLN A 97 6.10 -10.63 -1.79
CA GLN A 97 7.16 -10.85 -2.78
C GLN A 97 7.38 -9.64 -3.70
N PHE A 98 6.30 -8.90 -4.02
CA PHE A 98 6.40 -7.66 -4.80
C PHE A 98 6.89 -6.49 -3.96
N ALA A 99 6.47 -6.43 -2.71
CA ALA A 99 6.88 -5.37 -1.79
C ALA A 99 8.35 -5.47 -1.39
N ALA A 100 8.93 -6.66 -1.32
CA ALA A 100 10.25 -6.90 -0.76
C ALA A 100 11.37 -5.97 -1.30
N PRO A 101 11.55 -5.74 -2.62
CA PRO A 101 12.55 -4.82 -3.12
C PRO A 101 12.33 -3.37 -2.66
N LEU A 102 11.08 -2.93 -2.55
CA LEU A 102 10.70 -1.59 -2.10
C LEU A 102 10.87 -1.44 -0.58
N MET A 103 10.56 -2.49 0.19
CA MET A 103 10.78 -2.51 1.63
C MET A 103 12.27 -2.35 1.97
N LYS A 104 13.16 -2.96 1.19
CA LYS A 104 14.61 -2.76 1.32
C LYS A 104 14.98 -1.28 1.17
N LYS A 105 14.44 -0.58 0.17
CA LYS A 105 14.67 0.86 -0.05
C LYS A 105 14.07 1.73 1.06
N LEU A 106 12.96 1.33 1.65
CA LEU A 106 12.30 2.03 2.76
C LEU A 106 12.88 1.68 4.15
N GLY A 107 13.93 0.85 4.24
CA GLY A 107 14.57 0.48 5.51
C GLY A 107 13.80 -0.57 6.31
N TRP A 108 13.15 -1.51 5.63
CA TRP A 108 12.42 -2.65 6.19
C TRP A 108 11.36 -2.25 7.23
N PRO A 109 10.40 -1.38 6.89
CA PRO A 109 9.28 -1.09 7.77
C PRO A 109 8.39 -2.32 7.97
N THR A 110 7.65 -2.35 9.08
CA THR A 110 6.62 -3.37 9.28
C THR A 110 5.51 -3.20 8.23
N ILE A 111 5.18 -4.26 7.53
CA ILE A 111 4.11 -4.28 6.53
C ILE A 111 3.21 -5.50 6.71
N PHE A 112 1.90 -5.26 6.65
CA PHE A 112 0.89 -6.30 6.50
C PHE A 112 0.31 -6.22 5.09
N CYS A 113 0.51 -7.30 4.33
CA CYS A 113 0.05 -7.42 2.96
C CYS A 113 -0.32 -8.88 2.64
N ASN A 114 -0.61 -9.16 1.39
CA ASN A 114 -1.00 -10.47 0.90
C ASN A 114 0.23 -11.30 0.52
N THR A 115 0.05 -12.50 -0.01
CA THR A 115 1.15 -13.34 -0.46
C THR A 115 0.81 -14.00 -1.81
N LEU A 116 1.84 -14.17 -2.65
CA LEU A 116 1.73 -14.96 -3.88
C LEU A 116 1.99 -16.43 -3.57
N GLU A 117 1.35 -17.30 -4.31
CA GLU A 117 1.68 -18.72 -4.40
C GLU A 117 2.72 -18.89 -5.51
N VAL A 118 3.88 -19.43 -5.16
CA VAL A 118 5.01 -19.55 -6.07
C VAL A 118 5.51 -20.98 -6.06
N ALA A 119 5.64 -21.59 -7.22
CA ALA A 119 6.23 -22.92 -7.39
C ALA A 119 7.75 -22.89 -7.21
N ASP A 120 8.36 -24.07 -7.03
CA ASP A 120 9.81 -24.20 -6.81
C ASP A 120 10.66 -23.64 -7.95
N ASP A 121 10.12 -23.61 -9.16
CA ASP A 121 10.78 -23.02 -10.34
C ASP A 121 10.63 -21.50 -10.46
N GLY A 122 9.95 -20.86 -9.49
CA GLY A 122 9.69 -19.42 -9.49
C GLY A 122 8.43 -18.99 -10.26
N THR A 123 7.67 -19.93 -10.83
CA THR A 123 6.40 -19.61 -11.50
C THR A 123 5.36 -19.18 -10.47
N ILE A 124 4.68 -18.06 -10.72
CA ILE A 124 3.57 -17.62 -9.89
C ILE A 124 2.32 -18.41 -10.29
N THR A 125 1.80 -19.18 -9.34
CA THR A 125 0.68 -20.09 -9.57
C THR A 125 -0.65 -19.56 -9.06
N GLY A 126 -0.61 -18.56 -8.17
CA GLY A 126 -1.78 -17.97 -7.57
C GLY A 126 -1.46 -16.88 -6.56
N PHE A 127 -2.46 -16.50 -5.81
CA PHE A 127 -2.32 -15.53 -4.73
C PHE A 127 -3.26 -15.85 -3.58
N LYS A 128 -2.89 -15.40 -2.38
CA LYS A 128 -3.67 -15.56 -1.17
C LYS A 128 -3.87 -14.22 -0.50
N MET A 129 -5.13 -13.82 -0.40
CA MET A 129 -5.52 -12.66 0.38
C MET A 129 -5.41 -12.98 1.88
N ARG A 130 -4.83 -12.08 2.66
CA ARG A 130 -4.62 -12.25 4.10
C ARG A 130 -5.95 -12.33 4.87
N CYS A 131 -6.87 -11.41 4.56
CA CYS A 131 -8.23 -11.38 5.09
C CYS A 131 -9.10 -10.44 4.25
N GLU A 132 -10.41 -10.54 4.43
CA GLU A 132 -11.36 -9.59 3.84
C GLU A 132 -11.18 -8.19 4.45
N GLN A 133 -11.38 -7.15 3.64
CA GLN A 133 -11.23 -5.74 4.05
C GLN A 133 -9.95 -5.52 4.86
N SER A 134 -8.82 -5.97 4.31
CA SER A 134 -7.55 -6.13 5.00
C SER A 134 -7.12 -4.91 5.83
N LYS A 135 -7.34 -3.69 5.30
CA LYS A 135 -6.98 -2.43 5.95
C LYS A 135 -7.87 -2.14 7.16
N LEU A 136 -9.19 -2.22 7.02
CA LEU A 136 -10.13 -2.01 8.12
C LEU A 136 -9.99 -3.09 9.21
N SER A 137 -9.88 -4.37 8.80
CA SER A 137 -9.72 -5.50 9.73
C SER A 137 -8.45 -5.36 10.57
N THR A 138 -7.34 -4.89 9.96
CA THR A 138 -6.09 -4.67 10.68
C THR A 138 -6.21 -3.53 11.70
N VAL A 139 -6.80 -2.40 11.32
CA VAL A 139 -7.03 -1.27 12.24
C VAL A 139 -7.87 -1.72 13.44
N LYS A 140 -8.97 -2.42 13.21
CA LYS A 140 -9.82 -2.95 14.29
C LYS A 140 -9.07 -3.94 15.19
N ALA A 141 -8.21 -4.79 14.63
CA ALA A 141 -7.39 -5.71 15.42
C ALA A 141 -6.38 -4.97 16.31
N LEU A 142 -5.71 -3.94 15.78
CA LEU A 142 -4.80 -3.10 16.55
C LEU A 142 -5.53 -2.38 17.69
N GLN A 143 -6.72 -1.85 17.44
CA GLN A 143 -7.57 -1.22 18.46
C GLN A 143 -7.99 -2.21 19.54
N SER A 144 -8.29 -3.46 19.16
CA SER A 144 -8.70 -4.51 20.12
C SER A 144 -7.60 -4.91 21.10
N VAL A 145 -6.33 -4.65 20.75
CA VAL A 145 -5.17 -4.89 21.63
C VAL A 145 -4.61 -3.60 22.27
N GLY A 146 -5.40 -2.50 22.26
CA GLY A 146 -5.14 -1.29 23.04
C GLY A 146 -4.43 -0.16 22.31
N PHE A 147 -4.27 -0.23 20.98
CA PHE A 147 -3.75 0.91 20.21
C PHE A 147 -4.84 1.92 19.85
N GLU A 148 -4.51 3.19 19.90
CA GLU A 148 -5.20 4.25 19.17
C GLU A 148 -4.57 4.39 17.79
N THR A 149 -5.37 4.18 16.73
CA THR A 149 -4.87 4.20 15.36
C THR A 149 -5.03 5.58 14.73
N ILE A 150 -4.02 5.98 13.95
CA ILE A 150 -4.05 7.16 13.07
C ILE A 150 -3.79 6.61 11.67
N ALA A 151 -4.63 6.92 10.68
CA ALA A 151 -4.52 6.31 9.37
C ALA A 151 -4.40 7.34 8.25
N SER A 152 -3.62 7.00 7.22
CA SER A 152 -3.55 7.79 5.99
C SER A 152 -3.45 6.88 4.75
N GLY A 153 -4.13 7.32 3.68
CA GLY A 153 -4.17 6.65 2.40
C GLY A 153 -4.65 7.58 1.29
N ASP A 154 -4.62 7.12 0.03
CA ASP A 154 -4.92 7.93 -1.15
C ASP A 154 -6.23 7.57 -1.85
N SER A 155 -6.78 6.38 -1.59
CA SER A 155 -7.82 5.78 -2.42
C SER A 155 -8.99 5.18 -1.65
N HIS A 156 -10.03 4.73 -2.36
CA HIS A 156 -11.28 4.26 -1.76
C HIS A 156 -11.11 3.07 -0.81
N ASN A 157 -10.14 2.16 -1.07
CA ASN A 157 -9.89 1.01 -0.19
C ASN A 157 -9.27 1.40 1.17
N ASP A 158 -8.79 2.65 1.30
CA ASP A 158 -8.25 3.19 2.55
C ASP A 158 -9.32 3.78 3.46
N LEU A 159 -10.46 4.17 2.89
CA LEU A 159 -11.49 4.89 3.62
C LEU A 159 -11.99 4.14 4.86
N GLY A 160 -12.07 2.81 4.78
CA GLY A 160 -12.45 2.00 5.93
C GLY A 160 -11.50 2.13 7.11
N MET A 161 -10.18 2.10 6.88
CA MET A 161 -9.19 2.28 7.94
C MET A 161 -9.12 3.73 8.43
N ILE A 162 -9.27 4.71 7.51
CA ILE A 162 -9.29 6.14 7.81
C ILE A 162 -10.47 6.48 8.72
N GLN A 163 -11.68 6.03 8.37
CA GLN A 163 -12.89 6.28 9.14
C GLN A 163 -12.89 5.61 10.52
N ALA A 164 -12.30 4.42 10.63
CA ALA A 164 -12.25 3.65 11.87
C ALA A 164 -11.18 4.15 12.85
N SER A 165 -10.26 4.99 12.42
CA SER A 165 -9.15 5.47 13.23
C SER A 165 -9.52 6.70 14.06
N LYS A 166 -8.79 6.96 15.15
CA LYS A 166 -8.89 8.15 16.01
C LYS A 166 -8.72 9.45 15.20
N ALA A 167 -7.79 9.42 14.25
CA ALA A 167 -7.60 10.47 13.26
C ALA A 167 -7.32 9.83 11.90
N GLY A 168 -7.86 10.40 10.84
CA GLY A 168 -7.71 9.90 9.49
C GLY A 168 -7.45 11.03 8.50
N PHE A 169 -6.53 10.80 7.57
CA PHE A 169 -6.05 11.80 6.62
C PHE A 169 -6.04 11.23 5.20
N LEU A 170 -6.43 12.04 4.24
CA LEU A 170 -6.25 11.76 2.83
C LEU A 170 -4.88 12.30 2.39
N PHE A 171 -4.13 11.50 1.64
CA PHE A 171 -2.84 11.93 1.12
C PHE A 171 -2.77 11.70 -0.39
N ARG A 172 -2.58 12.79 -1.14
CA ARG A 172 -2.52 12.77 -2.62
C ARG A 172 -3.74 12.09 -3.26
N SER A 173 -4.88 12.19 -2.59
CA SER A 173 -6.14 11.62 -3.06
C SER A 173 -6.73 12.41 -4.23
N THR A 174 -7.59 11.75 -4.99
CA THR A 174 -8.30 12.41 -6.09
C THR A 174 -9.27 13.49 -5.59
N GLU A 175 -9.52 14.50 -6.43
CA GLU A 175 -10.50 15.56 -6.13
C GLU A 175 -11.90 15.00 -5.87
N GLN A 176 -12.25 13.87 -6.48
CA GLN A 176 -13.53 13.21 -6.23
C GLN A 176 -13.60 12.67 -4.79
N ILE A 177 -12.57 11.98 -4.31
CA ILE A 177 -12.52 11.46 -2.94
C ILE A 177 -12.57 12.61 -1.92
N LYS A 178 -11.83 13.69 -2.16
CA LYS A 178 -11.84 14.87 -1.29
C LYS A 178 -13.22 15.51 -1.19
N LYS A 179 -13.99 15.54 -2.30
CA LYS A 179 -15.36 16.07 -2.33
C LYS A 179 -16.36 15.14 -1.63
N ASP A 180 -16.21 13.84 -1.80
CA ASP A 180 -17.13 12.86 -1.24
C ASP A 180 -16.91 12.67 0.27
N TYR A 181 -15.70 12.97 0.76
CA TYR A 181 -15.29 12.81 2.16
C TYR A 181 -14.69 14.10 2.76
N PRO A 182 -15.44 15.23 2.74
CA PRO A 182 -14.93 16.54 3.17
C PRO A 182 -14.60 16.63 4.66
N GLN A 183 -14.97 15.63 5.46
CA GLN A 183 -14.66 15.52 6.86
C GLN A 183 -13.20 15.15 7.13
N PHE A 184 -12.46 14.64 6.14
CA PHE A 184 -11.04 14.30 6.28
C PHE A 184 -10.16 15.39 5.68
N GLU A 185 -9.17 15.82 6.48
CA GLU A 185 -8.14 16.71 5.96
C GLU A 185 -7.32 15.99 4.89
N ALA A 186 -7.02 16.71 3.81
CA ALA A 186 -6.27 16.19 2.67
C ALA A 186 -4.95 16.93 2.50
N PHE A 187 -3.87 16.18 2.31
CA PHE A 187 -2.51 16.70 2.17
C PHE A 187 -1.86 16.21 0.88
N GLU A 188 -0.99 17.05 0.32
CA GLU A 188 -0.18 16.73 -0.86
C GLU A 188 1.31 16.59 -0.50
N GLU A 189 1.75 17.25 0.58
CA GLU A 189 3.13 17.29 1.02
C GLU A 189 3.33 16.48 2.31
N TYR A 190 4.45 15.76 2.40
CA TYR A 190 4.75 14.91 3.55
C TYR A 190 4.92 15.69 4.85
N ASP A 191 5.48 16.89 4.79
CA ASP A 191 5.68 17.71 6.00
C ASP A 191 4.34 18.15 6.61
N ASP A 192 3.35 18.47 5.78
CA ASP A 192 2.01 18.85 6.23
C ASP A 192 1.30 17.64 6.86
N LEU A 193 1.36 16.48 6.20
CA LEU A 193 0.81 15.23 6.74
C LEU A 193 1.50 14.84 8.05
N PHE A 194 2.82 14.99 8.14
CA PHE A 194 3.58 14.71 9.36
C PHE A 194 3.12 15.56 10.54
N GLU A 195 2.97 16.90 10.33
CA GLU A 195 2.52 17.80 11.39
C GLU A 195 1.06 17.53 11.80
N ALA A 196 0.19 17.13 10.87
CA ALA A 196 -1.18 16.72 11.19
C ALA A 196 -1.20 15.43 12.03
N ILE A 197 -0.42 14.42 11.65
CA ILE A 197 -0.27 13.17 12.41
C ILE A 197 0.28 13.47 13.81
N LYS A 198 1.32 14.30 13.92
CA LYS A 198 1.95 14.67 15.20
C LYS A 198 0.98 15.37 16.16
N LYS A 199 0.07 16.19 15.64
CA LYS A 199 -0.99 16.82 16.44
C LYS A 199 -2.03 15.82 16.96
N ALA A 200 -2.20 14.70 16.26
CA ALA A 200 -3.16 13.67 16.63
C ALA A 200 -2.60 12.61 17.61
N LEU A 201 -1.27 12.57 17.82
CA LEU A 201 -0.62 11.70 18.79
C LEU A 201 -0.93 12.14 20.23
#